data_fa5986ab12e300b42b3fc758f600657f
#
_entry.id   fa5986ab12e300b42b3fc758f600657f
#
_cell.length_a   1.000
_cell.length_b   1.000
_cell.length_c   1.000
_cell.angle_alpha   90.00
_cell.angle_beta   90.00
_cell.angle_gamma   90.00
#
_symmetry.space_group_name_H-M   'P 1'
#
loop_
_entity.id
_entity.type
_entity.pdbx_description
1 polymer ?
#
loop_
_entity_poly.entity_id
_entity_poly.type
_entity_poly.pdbx_seq_one_letter_code
_entity_poly.pdbx_strand_id
1 'polypeptide(L)'
;MKTLNSLYALIAAFILTSCSSSNEGWVSLLDKDLSHWRIYQSYQFGNDFQGRAPVDADGNKIPPIGYDKNIGNVFSIMEEDGKAVLHICGPIYGCVISNESYRNYHLRLQVKFGEQRWEPRKEKALDSGLLYHSVGEPGHDYWFSWMRSFEFQVMQSGTSEGNSGDFWSINGSKADIKISKPNPNVRTYYYDYEGEWLTVGSQGVTNFCGTQDYNSPDGEWTTLELICYEGSSLHIVNGKVAMALRNLRHSSEQGDMPLVEGKLQLQSEAGEVFYKGIEIRPLEQMPEEYLEYFE
;
A
#
# COMPACT_ATOMS: atom_id res chain seq x y z
N MET A 1 34.45 5.82 78.54
CA MET A 1 33.42 6.41 77.66
C MET A 1 33.96 6.42 76.24
N LYS A 2 33.53 5.49 75.40
CA LYS A 2 33.91 5.41 74.01
C LYS A 2 32.65 5.72 73.19
N THR A 3 32.70 6.81 72.43
CA THR A 3 31.63 7.26 71.53
C THR A 3 31.71 6.47 70.24
N LEU A 4 30.60 5.82 69.87
CA LEU A 4 30.43 5.06 68.66
C LEU A 4 29.86 6.01 67.57
N ASN A 5 30.62 6.33 66.55
CA ASN A 5 30.13 7.06 65.38
C ASN A 5 29.53 6.07 64.37
N SER A 6 28.22 6.16 64.18
CA SER A 6 27.51 5.42 63.13
C SER A 6 27.58 6.20 61.81
N LEU A 7 28.20 5.58 60.82
CA LEU A 7 28.28 6.09 59.46
C LEU A 7 27.08 5.51 58.67
N TYR A 8 26.12 6.37 58.33
CA TYR A 8 25.02 6.03 57.42
C TYR A 8 25.50 6.15 55.96
N ALA A 9 25.68 5.01 55.30
CA ALA A 9 25.90 4.98 53.87
C ALA A 9 24.55 5.14 53.12
N LEU A 10 24.35 6.27 52.45
CA LEU A 10 23.24 6.49 51.53
C LEU A 10 23.52 5.71 50.24
N ILE A 11 22.79 4.62 50.00
CA ILE A 11 22.79 3.93 48.72
C ILE A 11 21.80 4.67 47.82
N ALA A 12 22.31 5.47 46.88
CA ALA A 12 21.53 6.04 45.79
C ALA A 12 21.25 4.94 44.75
N ALA A 13 20.03 4.42 44.77
CA ALA A 13 19.56 3.53 43.70
C ALA A 13 19.32 4.36 42.41
N PHE A 14 20.21 4.26 41.47
CA PHE A 14 19.96 4.74 40.10
C PHE A 14 18.92 3.79 39.46
N ILE A 15 17.69 4.26 39.36
CA ILE A 15 16.67 3.63 38.52
C ILE A 15 17.02 4.03 37.08
N LEU A 16 17.69 3.14 36.38
CA LEU A 16 17.81 3.19 34.93
C LEU A 16 16.42 2.90 34.35
N THR A 17 15.65 3.95 34.08
CA THR A 17 14.49 3.85 33.18
C THR A 17 15.06 3.52 31.80
N SER A 18 15.10 2.24 31.47
CA SER A 18 15.24 1.77 30.10
C SER A 18 14.03 2.34 29.32
N CYS A 19 14.27 3.34 28.48
CA CYS A 19 13.39 3.63 27.36
C CYS A 19 13.39 2.39 26.47
N SER A 20 12.50 1.45 26.66
CA SER A 20 12.19 0.43 25.67
C SER A 20 11.59 1.18 24.49
N SER A 21 12.34 1.23 23.38
CA SER A 21 11.81 1.66 22.10
C SER A 21 10.54 0.84 21.81
N SER A 22 9.45 1.50 21.48
CA SER A 22 8.11 0.97 21.22
C SER A 22 8.06 0.11 19.95
N ASN A 23 8.81 -0.98 19.91
CA ASN A 23 8.81 -1.97 18.83
C ASN A 23 7.96 -3.20 19.17
N GLU A 24 7.16 -3.13 20.23
CA GLU A 24 6.33 -4.27 20.66
C GLU A 24 5.28 -4.60 19.60
N GLY A 25 5.36 -5.85 19.10
CA GLY A 25 4.39 -6.43 18.19
C GLY A 25 4.65 -6.19 16.69
N TRP A 26 5.62 -5.35 16.32
CA TRP A 26 5.94 -5.15 14.90
C TRP A 26 6.83 -6.28 14.37
N VAL A 27 6.43 -6.83 13.22
CA VAL A 27 7.15 -7.86 12.47
C VAL A 27 7.60 -7.27 11.15
N SER A 28 8.91 -7.37 10.85
CA SER A 28 9.44 -6.95 9.54
C SER A 28 9.00 -7.93 8.47
N LEU A 29 8.48 -7.40 7.37
CA LEU A 29 8.15 -8.16 6.16
C LEU A 29 9.22 -8.01 5.07
N LEU A 30 10.29 -7.28 5.32
CA LEU A 30 11.39 -7.10 4.37
C LEU A 30 12.69 -7.62 4.95
N ASP A 31 13.29 -8.54 4.24
CA ASP A 31 14.61 -9.12 4.50
C ASP A 31 15.45 -9.12 3.22
N LYS A 32 16.70 -9.59 3.33
CA LYS A 32 17.64 -9.63 2.21
C LYS A 32 17.29 -10.63 1.09
N ASP A 33 16.39 -11.57 1.36
CA ASP A 33 16.07 -12.67 0.45
C ASP A 33 14.62 -12.60 -0.08
N LEU A 34 13.86 -11.54 0.27
CA LEU A 34 12.41 -11.42 -0.02
C LEU A 34 11.60 -12.63 0.47
N SER A 35 12.01 -13.26 1.58
CA SER A 35 11.46 -14.55 2.02
C SER A 35 9.96 -14.48 2.39
N HIS A 36 9.43 -13.29 2.68
CA HIS A 36 8.01 -13.05 2.96
C HIS A 36 7.16 -12.79 1.71
N TRP A 37 7.79 -12.75 0.53
CA TRP A 37 7.15 -12.33 -0.71
C TRP A 37 7.39 -13.31 -1.83
N ARG A 38 6.44 -13.35 -2.76
CA ARG A 38 6.51 -14.08 -4.02
C ARG A 38 6.42 -13.12 -5.17
N ILE A 39 7.28 -13.24 -6.17
CA ILE A 39 7.27 -12.40 -7.36
C ILE A 39 6.24 -12.91 -8.35
N TYR A 40 5.46 -11.99 -8.92
CA TYR A 40 4.64 -12.22 -10.10
C TYR A 40 4.94 -11.15 -11.15
N GLN A 41 5.12 -11.57 -12.39
CA GLN A 41 5.28 -10.68 -13.54
C GLN A 41 4.23 -10.98 -14.58
N SER A 42 3.62 -9.93 -15.15
CA SER A 42 2.65 -10.09 -16.23
C SER A 42 3.28 -9.81 -17.61
N TYR A 43 3.35 -8.57 -18.02
CA TYR A 43 3.79 -8.17 -19.35
C TYR A 43 4.70 -6.96 -19.30
N GLN A 44 5.54 -6.83 -20.33
CA GLN A 44 6.14 -5.56 -20.69
C GLN A 44 5.25 -4.90 -21.74
N PHE A 45 4.70 -3.75 -21.40
CA PHE A 45 3.87 -3.00 -22.35
C PHE A 45 4.70 -1.96 -23.10
N GLY A 46 4.31 -1.72 -24.36
CA GLY A 46 4.88 -0.66 -25.20
C GLY A 46 4.02 0.61 -25.20
N ASN A 47 4.42 1.59 -25.97
CA ASN A 47 3.69 2.85 -26.17
C ASN A 47 2.34 2.66 -26.90
N ASP A 48 2.13 1.52 -27.52
CA ASP A 48 0.91 1.12 -28.21
C ASP A 48 -0.11 0.42 -27.32
N PHE A 49 0.16 0.32 -26.00
CA PHE A 49 -0.74 -0.32 -25.06
C PHE A 49 -2.11 0.35 -25.01
N GLN A 50 -3.17 -0.44 -25.21
CA GLN A 50 -4.56 0.01 -25.27
C GLN A 50 -5.44 -0.59 -24.16
N GLY A 51 -4.87 -0.95 -23.02
CA GLY A 51 -5.62 -1.53 -21.90
C GLY A 51 -6.06 -2.98 -22.15
N ARG A 52 -5.34 -3.73 -22.98
CA ARG A 52 -5.65 -5.14 -23.29
C ARG A 52 -4.43 -6.03 -23.11
N ALA A 53 -4.68 -7.28 -22.72
CA ALA A 53 -3.62 -8.28 -22.71
C ALA A 53 -3.03 -8.43 -24.12
N PRO A 54 -1.71 -8.62 -24.26
CA PRO A 54 -1.08 -8.88 -25.54
C PRO A 54 -1.67 -10.14 -26.20
N VAL A 55 -1.74 -10.13 -27.53
CA VAL A 55 -2.16 -11.27 -28.35
C VAL A 55 -1.06 -11.64 -29.34
N ASP A 56 -1.01 -12.91 -29.72
CA ASP A 56 -0.13 -13.39 -30.76
C ASP A 56 -0.67 -13.04 -32.18
N ALA A 57 0.04 -13.48 -33.22
CA ALA A 57 -0.34 -13.21 -34.59
C ALA A 57 -1.69 -13.84 -35.00
N ASP A 58 -2.12 -14.87 -34.27
CA ASP A 58 -3.39 -15.57 -34.51
C ASP A 58 -4.53 -15.01 -33.64
N GLY A 59 -4.25 -13.97 -32.81
CA GLY A 59 -5.23 -13.32 -31.95
C GLY A 59 -5.47 -14.02 -30.61
N ASN A 60 -4.66 -15.02 -30.25
CA ASN A 60 -4.76 -15.67 -28.95
C ASN A 60 -4.04 -14.83 -27.90
N LYS A 61 -4.58 -14.81 -26.67
CA LYS A 61 -3.92 -14.15 -25.54
C LYS A 61 -2.56 -14.79 -25.26
N ILE A 62 -1.52 -13.96 -25.25
CA ILE A 62 -0.20 -14.38 -24.77
C ILE A 62 -0.30 -14.58 -23.24
N PRO A 63 0.15 -15.72 -22.70
CA PRO A 63 0.14 -15.91 -21.24
C PRO A 63 1.11 -14.94 -20.57
N PRO A 64 0.82 -14.51 -19.32
CA PRO A 64 1.76 -13.68 -18.57
C PRO A 64 3.05 -14.46 -18.27
N ILE A 65 4.10 -13.75 -17.90
CA ILE A 65 5.37 -14.34 -17.47
C ILE A 65 5.13 -15.31 -16.30
N GLY A 66 4.31 -14.90 -15.33
CA GLY A 66 3.86 -15.74 -14.21
C GLY A 66 4.70 -15.60 -12.95
N TYR A 67 4.51 -16.53 -12.04
CA TYR A 67 5.14 -16.55 -10.73
C TYR A 67 6.60 -16.97 -10.75
N ASP A 68 7.33 -16.51 -9.72
CA ASP A 68 8.68 -16.93 -9.34
C ASP A 68 9.72 -16.76 -10.47
N LYS A 69 9.42 -15.86 -11.38
CA LYS A 69 10.32 -15.40 -12.43
C LYS A 69 10.61 -13.93 -12.19
N ASN A 70 11.88 -13.57 -12.22
CA ASN A 70 12.33 -12.19 -12.09
C ASN A 70 13.07 -11.78 -13.34
N ILE A 71 12.34 -11.81 -14.46
CA ILE A 71 12.91 -11.45 -15.77
C ILE A 71 13.33 -9.99 -15.74
N GLY A 72 14.52 -9.69 -16.21
CA GLY A 72 15.08 -8.34 -16.21
C GLY A 72 15.48 -7.83 -14.80
N ASN A 73 15.48 -8.70 -13.80
CA ASN A 73 15.82 -8.34 -12.41
C ASN A 73 14.99 -7.14 -11.91
N VAL A 74 13.69 -7.15 -12.23
CA VAL A 74 12.76 -6.05 -11.90
C VAL A 74 12.67 -5.82 -10.39
N PHE A 75 12.71 -6.89 -9.62
CA PHE A 75 12.64 -6.85 -8.17
C PHE A 75 13.99 -7.26 -7.58
N SER A 76 14.59 -6.42 -6.77
CA SER A 76 15.87 -6.68 -6.14
C SER A 76 15.94 -6.10 -4.73
N ILE A 77 16.80 -6.66 -3.89
CA ILE A 77 17.08 -6.09 -2.57
C ILE A 77 18.42 -5.35 -2.65
N MET A 78 18.37 -4.11 -2.19
CA MET A 78 19.52 -3.26 -1.94
C MET A 78 19.71 -3.10 -0.43
N GLU A 79 20.82 -2.51 -0.01
CA GLU A 79 21.07 -2.12 1.37
C GLU A 79 21.28 -0.62 1.46
N GLU A 80 20.57 0.04 2.37
CA GLU A 80 20.76 1.44 2.72
C GLU A 80 20.88 1.54 4.25
N ASP A 81 21.99 2.04 4.76
CA ASP A 81 22.30 2.18 6.19
C ASP A 81 22.09 0.87 7.00
N GLY A 82 22.50 -0.27 6.42
CA GLY A 82 22.38 -1.59 7.04
C GLY A 82 20.95 -2.17 7.06
N LYS A 83 20.02 -1.55 6.32
CA LYS A 83 18.63 -2.01 6.20
C LYS A 83 18.32 -2.45 4.77
N ALA A 84 17.51 -3.49 4.65
CA ALA A 84 17.03 -3.93 3.34
C ALA A 84 16.11 -2.88 2.71
N VAL A 85 16.29 -2.66 1.42
CA VAL A 85 15.45 -1.81 0.57
C VAL A 85 15.02 -2.63 -0.63
N LEU A 86 13.72 -2.80 -0.83
CA LEU A 86 13.19 -3.39 -2.06
C LEU A 86 13.27 -2.33 -3.16
N HIS A 87 14.01 -2.64 -4.20
CA HIS A 87 14.08 -1.86 -5.44
C HIS A 87 13.24 -2.54 -6.52
N ILE A 88 12.32 -1.80 -7.09
CA ILE A 88 11.48 -2.20 -8.23
C ILE A 88 11.82 -1.29 -9.39
N CYS A 89 12.50 -1.81 -10.42
CA CYS A 89 12.97 -0.96 -11.52
C CYS A 89 11.89 -0.65 -12.59
N GLY A 90 10.77 -1.38 -12.65
CA GLY A 90 9.55 -0.96 -13.33
C GLY A 90 9.26 -1.42 -14.76
N PRO A 91 10.19 -1.94 -15.62
CA PRO A 91 9.93 -2.15 -17.04
C PRO A 91 8.88 -3.23 -17.35
N ILE A 92 8.65 -4.16 -16.44
CA ILE A 92 7.66 -5.23 -16.59
C ILE A 92 6.63 -5.04 -15.48
N TYR A 93 5.36 -5.00 -15.88
CA TYR A 93 4.24 -4.95 -14.95
C TYR A 93 4.16 -6.23 -14.11
N GLY A 94 3.89 -6.08 -12.84
CA GLY A 94 3.84 -7.19 -11.90
C GLY A 94 3.85 -6.70 -10.45
N CYS A 95 4.13 -7.58 -9.52
CA CYS A 95 4.18 -7.24 -8.10
C CYS A 95 5.01 -8.25 -7.30
N VAL A 96 5.43 -7.83 -6.11
CA VAL A 96 5.69 -8.78 -5.05
C VAL A 96 4.40 -8.99 -4.27
N ILE A 97 4.09 -10.23 -3.94
CA ILE A 97 2.85 -10.66 -3.26
C ILE A 97 3.26 -11.31 -1.94
N SER A 98 2.68 -10.88 -0.81
CA SER A 98 2.98 -11.49 0.48
C SER A 98 2.62 -12.98 0.49
N ASN A 99 3.43 -13.80 1.14
CA ASN A 99 3.13 -15.23 1.29
C ASN A 99 1.89 -15.44 2.15
N GLU A 100 1.77 -14.65 3.21
CA GLU A 100 0.66 -14.72 4.15
C GLU A 100 -0.47 -13.76 3.80
N SER A 101 -1.67 -14.10 4.26
CA SER A 101 -2.84 -13.21 4.28
C SER A 101 -2.96 -12.55 5.64
N TYR A 102 -3.44 -11.32 5.65
CA TYR A 102 -3.54 -10.50 6.85
C TYR A 102 -4.97 -10.01 7.06
N ARG A 103 -5.37 -9.97 8.32
CA ARG A 103 -6.63 -9.42 8.82
C ARG A 103 -6.36 -8.64 10.10
N ASN A 104 -7.04 -7.51 10.30
CA ASN A 104 -6.94 -6.70 11.50
C ASN A 104 -5.47 -6.37 11.84
N TYR A 105 -4.90 -5.45 11.10
CA TYR A 105 -3.48 -5.09 11.22
C TYR A 105 -3.23 -3.61 11.00
N HIS A 106 -2.06 -3.19 11.48
CA HIS A 106 -1.42 -1.93 11.14
C HIS A 106 -0.14 -2.25 10.36
N LEU A 107 -0.07 -1.82 9.12
CA LEU A 107 1.11 -1.88 8.26
C LEU A 107 1.74 -0.50 8.16
N ARG A 108 3.05 -0.42 8.23
CA ARG A 108 3.81 0.80 7.93
C ARG A 108 4.96 0.49 7.00
N LEU A 109 5.30 1.45 6.17
CA LEU A 109 6.44 1.37 5.25
C LEU A 109 6.89 2.77 4.81
N GLN A 110 8.04 2.85 4.18
CA GLN A 110 8.50 4.06 3.51
C GLN A 110 8.66 3.78 2.02
N VAL A 111 8.28 4.74 1.21
CA VAL A 111 8.40 4.69 -0.25
C VAL A 111 9.14 5.90 -0.79
N LYS A 112 9.92 5.72 -1.84
CA LYS A 112 10.60 6.77 -2.59
C LYS A 112 10.64 6.39 -4.05
N PHE A 113 10.31 7.32 -4.95
CA PHE A 113 10.49 7.10 -6.38
C PHE A 113 11.94 7.36 -6.81
N GLY A 114 12.35 6.63 -7.87
CA GLY A 114 13.58 6.87 -8.59
C GLY A 114 13.39 7.80 -9.78
N GLU A 115 14.22 7.63 -10.80
CA GLU A 115 14.18 8.48 -11.99
C GLU A 115 13.74 7.74 -13.25
N GLN A 116 13.85 6.41 -13.25
CA GLN A 116 13.61 5.61 -14.44
C GLN A 116 12.10 5.46 -14.71
N ARG A 117 11.76 5.66 -15.98
CA ARG A 117 10.40 5.52 -16.52
C ARG A 117 10.41 4.66 -17.76
N TRP A 118 9.38 3.87 -17.90
CA TRP A 118 9.22 2.92 -19.00
C TRP A 118 7.89 3.12 -19.71
N GLU A 119 7.79 2.64 -20.95
CA GLU A 119 6.50 2.57 -21.62
C GLU A 119 5.53 1.64 -20.84
N PRO A 120 4.23 1.92 -20.85
CA PRO A 120 3.52 3.01 -21.56
C PRO A 120 3.42 4.32 -20.76
N ARG A 121 4.15 4.48 -19.66
CA ARG A 121 4.06 5.63 -18.74
C ARG A 121 5.31 6.54 -18.78
N LYS A 122 6.13 6.42 -19.80
CA LYS A 122 7.41 7.12 -19.88
C LYS A 122 7.31 8.65 -19.70
N GLU A 123 6.24 9.25 -20.21
CA GLU A 123 6.00 10.70 -20.15
C GLU A 123 4.99 11.07 -19.02
N LYS A 124 4.66 10.13 -18.13
CA LYS A 124 3.72 10.31 -17.03
C LYS A 124 4.42 10.36 -15.69
N ALA A 125 3.67 10.72 -14.65
CA ALA A 125 4.11 10.59 -13.28
C ALA A 125 4.50 9.15 -12.95
N LEU A 126 5.49 8.99 -12.06
CA LEU A 126 5.86 7.69 -11.51
C LEU A 126 4.74 7.15 -10.64
N ASP A 127 4.44 5.88 -10.80
CA ASP A 127 3.27 5.20 -10.29
C ASP A 127 3.63 3.83 -9.70
N SER A 128 3.00 3.51 -8.61
CA SER A 128 3.03 2.22 -7.94
C SER A 128 1.80 2.11 -7.03
N GLY A 129 1.64 1.01 -6.31
CA GLY A 129 0.54 0.84 -5.37
C GLY A 129 0.84 -0.19 -4.29
N LEU A 130 0.23 0.05 -3.13
CA LEU A 130 0.09 -0.92 -2.06
C LEU A 130 -1.32 -1.50 -2.14
N LEU A 131 -1.44 -2.72 -2.66
CA LEU A 131 -2.71 -3.40 -2.76
C LEU A 131 -2.91 -4.30 -1.54
N TYR A 132 -4.09 -4.25 -0.95
CA TYR A 132 -4.39 -4.97 0.29
C TYR A 132 -5.69 -5.75 0.21
N HIS A 133 -5.85 -6.72 1.12
CA HIS A 133 -6.89 -7.74 1.09
C HIS A 133 -7.00 -8.42 -0.28
N SER A 134 -5.83 -8.69 -0.87
CA SER A 134 -5.73 -9.27 -2.20
C SER A 134 -6.11 -10.74 -2.20
N VAL A 135 -7.05 -11.13 -3.07
CA VAL A 135 -7.56 -12.50 -3.18
C VAL A 135 -7.64 -12.97 -4.63
N GLY A 136 -7.67 -14.28 -4.83
CA GLY A 136 -7.71 -14.90 -6.15
C GLY A 136 -6.33 -14.95 -6.79
N GLU A 137 -6.30 -14.93 -8.11
CA GLU A 137 -5.06 -14.99 -8.89
C GLU A 137 -4.80 -13.65 -9.59
N PRO A 138 -3.56 -13.21 -9.72
CA PRO A 138 -3.23 -12.02 -10.51
C PRO A 138 -3.50 -12.26 -12.00
N GLY A 139 -3.60 -11.17 -12.75
CA GLY A 139 -3.73 -11.22 -14.21
C GLY A 139 -5.16 -11.35 -14.74
N HIS A 140 -6.17 -11.17 -13.88
CA HIS A 140 -7.57 -11.28 -14.32
C HIS A 140 -8.17 -9.98 -14.83
N ASP A 141 -7.80 -8.84 -14.24
CA ASP A 141 -8.41 -7.56 -14.56
C ASP A 141 -7.41 -6.45 -14.80
N TYR A 142 -7.47 -5.41 -13.99
CA TYR A 142 -6.82 -4.14 -14.23
C TYR A 142 -5.36 -4.34 -14.61
N TRP A 143 -4.99 -3.88 -15.82
CA TRP A 143 -3.66 -4.05 -16.40
C TRP A 143 -3.18 -5.50 -16.50
N PHE A 144 -4.08 -6.47 -16.24
CA PHE A 144 -3.80 -7.92 -16.26
C PHE A 144 -2.61 -8.33 -15.38
N SER A 145 -2.45 -7.62 -14.26
CA SER A 145 -1.30 -7.79 -13.37
C SER A 145 -1.67 -7.99 -11.91
N TRP A 146 -2.81 -7.46 -11.51
CA TRP A 146 -3.16 -7.39 -10.08
C TRP A 146 -4.19 -8.45 -9.68
N MET A 147 -4.16 -8.83 -8.39
CA MET A 147 -5.24 -9.61 -7.77
C MET A 147 -6.43 -8.68 -7.47
N ARG A 148 -7.64 -9.26 -7.29
CA ARG A 148 -8.74 -8.49 -6.68
C ARG A 148 -8.32 -7.95 -5.33
N SER A 149 -8.44 -6.64 -5.14
CA SER A 149 -7.92 -5.95 -3.96
C SER A 149 -8.48 -4.53 -3.85
N PHE A 150 -8.17 -3.87 -2.76
CA PHE A 150 -8.22 -2.41 -2.64
C PHE A 150 -6.81 -1.88 -2.88
N GLU A 151 -6.70 -0.77 -3.58
CA GLU A 151 -5.42 -0.14 -3.79
C GLU A 151 -5.31 1.15 -2.99
N PHE A 152 -4.25 1.22 -2.21
CA PHE A 152 -3.69 2.42 -1.66
C PHE A 152 -2.67 2.91 -2.69
N GLN A 153 -3.07 3.87 -3.50
CA GLN A 153 -2.24 4.44 -4.56
C GLN A 153 -0.93 4.98 -4.00
N VAL A 154 0.15 4.79 -4.71
CA VAL A 154 1.47 5.37 -4.46
C VAL A 154 1.86 6.15 -5.70
N MET A 155 1.94 7.47 -5.59
CA MET A 155 2.11 8.38 -6.72
C MET A 155 3.21 9.38 -6.45
N GLN A 156 3.95 9.76 -7.48
CA GLN A 156 4.93 10.84 -7.45
C GLN A 156 4.29 12.14 -6.96
N SER A 157 4.98 12.86 -6.07
CA SER A 157 4.52 14.13 -5.49
C SER A 157 4.35 15.23 -6.55
N GLY A 158 3.42 16.14 -6.28
CA GLY A 158 3.27 17.37 -7.07
C GLY A 158 2.75 17.18 -8.49
N THR A 159 2.09 16.07 -8.78
CA THR A 159 1.51 15.78 -10.10
C THR A 159 0.01 16.01 -10.13
N SER A 160 -0.56 16.11 -11.32
CA SER A 160 -2.03 16.17 -11.51
C SER A 160 -2.66 14.80 -11.80
N GLU A 161 -1.86 13.73 -11.78
CA GLU A 161 -2.32 12.38 -12.16
C GLU A 161 -2.88 11.60 -10.98
N GLY A 162 -2.64 12.03 -9.75
CA GLY A 162 -3.10 11.41 -8.52
C GLY A 162 -2.15 11.69 -7.35
N ASN A 163 -2.48 11.14 -6.19
CA ASN A 163 -1.70 11.29 -4.97
C ASN A 163 -1.53 9.97 -4.25
N SER A 164 -0.48 9.81 -3.46
CA SER A 164 -0.43 8.69 -2.52
C SER A 164 -1.58 8.80 -1.52
N GLY A 165 -2.25 7.68 -1.28
CA GLY A 165 -3.45 7.63 -0.44
C GLY A 165 -4.76 7.62 -1.22
N ASP A 166 -4.75 7.95 -2.52
CA ASP A 166 -5.92 7.75 -3.38
C ASP A 166 -6.40 6.30 -3.34
N PHE A 167 -7.66 6.08 -3.63
CA PHE A 167 -8.25 4.75 -3.67
C PHE A 167 -8.60 4.34 -5.09
N TRP A 168 -8.19 3.12 -5.46
CA TRP A 168 -8.68 2.40 -6.63
C TRP A 168 -9.35 1.09 -6.25
N SER A 169 -10.47 0.82 -6.90
CA SER A 169 -11.15 -0.47 -6.85
C SER A 169 -10.54 -1.42 -7.89
N ILE A 170 -9.99 -2.53 -7.45
CA ILE A 170 -9.38 -3.52 -8.33
C ILE A 170 -10.27 -4.78 -8.40
N ASN A 171 -10.66 -5.14 -9.62
CA ASN A 171 -11.39 -6.38 -9.94
C ASN A 171 -12.66 -6.61 -9.11
N GLY A 172 -13.56 -5.63 -9.10
CA GLY A 172 -14.87 -5.78 -8.46
C GLY A 172 -14.90 -5.52 -6.96
N SER A 173 -13.81 -5.05 -6.37
CA SER A 173 -13.80 -4.56 -5.00
C SER A 173 -14.62 -3.26 -4.87
N LYS A 174 -15.06 -2.95 -3.68
CA LYS A 174 -15.77 -1.70 -3.36
C LYS A 174 -15.72 -1.39 -1.87
N ALA A 175 -15.79 -0.11 -1.55
CA ALA A 175 -15.84 0.41 -0.20
C ALA A 175 -16.83 1.57 -0.12
N ASP A 176 -17.28 1.90 1.07
CA ASP A 176 -17.97 3.16 1.29
C ASP A 176 -16.95 4.19 1.78
N ILE A 177 -16.95 5.37 1.17
CA ILE A 177 -16.02 6.47 1.41
C ILE A 177 -16.85 7.76 1.58
N LYS A 178 -16.47 8.62 2.53
CA LYS A 178 -17.03 9.99 2.61
C LYS A 178 -16.46 10.80 1.46
N ILE A 179 -17.30 11.24 0.53
CA ILE A 179 -16.85 11.91 -0.69
C ILE A 179 -17.64 13.15 -1.01
N SER A 180 -16.96 14.06 -1.71
CA SER A 180 -17.59 15.22 -2.35
C SER A 180 -17.10 15.36 -3.79
N LYS A 181 -17.86 16.15 -4.57
CA LYS A 181 -17.39 16.70 -5.85
C LYS A 181 -17.05 18.16 -5.62
N PRO A 182 -15.80 18.58 -5.86
CA PRO A 182 -15.42 19.99 -5.71
C PRO A 182 -16.21 20.92 -6.63
N ASN A 183 -16.69 20.37 -7.76
CA ASN A 183 -17.49 21.07 -8.76
C ASN A 183 -18.38 20.04 -9.48
N PRO A 184 -19.70 20.27 -9.67
CA PRO A 184 -20.60 19.34 -10.36
C PRO A 184 -20.17 18.98 -11.79
N ASN A 185 -19.33 19.80 -12.42
CA ASN A 185 -18.79 19.53 -13.76
C ASN A 185 -17.51 18.68 -13.74
N VAL A 186 -16.92 18.41 -12.57
CA VAL A 186 -15.73 17.55 -12.42
C VAL A 186 -16.17 16.10 -12.28
N ARG A 187 -15.55 15.19 -13.02
CA ARG A 187 -15.87 13.76 -12.97
C ARG A 187 -15.25 13.06 -11.76
N THR A 188 -14.16 13.61 -11.21
CA THR A 188 -13.42 13.02 -10.10
C THR A 188 -14.09 13.34 -8.78
N TYR A 189 -14.27 12.33 -7.96
CA TYR A 189 -14.67 12.46 -6.56
C TYR A 189 -13.41 12.52 -5.69
N TYR A 190 -13.51 13.25 -4.59
CA TYR A 190 -12.43 13.37 -3.61
C TYR A 190 -12.94 12.99 -2.23
N TYR A 191 -12.04 12.42 -1.43
CA TYR A 191 -12.30 12.21 -0.01
C TYR A 191 -12.57 13.54 0.67
N ASP A 192 -13.64 13.55 1.45
CA ASP A 192 -14.08 14.71 2.21
C ASP A 192 -14.59 14.22 3.57
N TYR A 193 -13.90 14.59 4.64
CA TYR A 193 -14.24 14.17 6.00
C TYR A 193 -15.68 14.55 6.38
N GLU A 194 -16.18 15.69 5.89
CA GLU A 194 -17.55 16.17 6.09
C GLU A 194 -18.52 15.67 5.01
N GLY A 195 -18.03 14.84 4.09
CA GLY A 195 -18.81 14.35 2.96
C GLY A 195 -19.81 13.25 3.33
N GLU A 196 -20.54 12.80 2.32
CA GLU A 196 -21.50 11.71 2.47
C GLU A 196 -20.84 10.36 2.19
N TRP A 197 -21.21 9.34 2.95
CA TRP A 197 -20.80 7.97 2.71
C TRP A 197 -21.45 7.44 1.42
N LEU A 198 -20.67 7.26 0.39
CA LEU A 198 -21.09 6.67 -0.88
C LEU A 198 -20.23 5.47 -1.26
N THR A 199 -20.83 4.52 -1.99
CA THR A 199 -20.08 3.38 -2.50
C THR A 199 -19.19 3.79 -3.65
N VAL A 200 -17.88 3.52 -3.50
CA VAL A 200 -16.84 3.66 -4.53
C VAL A 200 -16.35 2.27 -4.89
N GLY A 201 -16.19 2.00 -6.18
CA GLY A 201 -15.81 0.71 -6.73
C GLY A 201 -16.90 0.10 -7.59
N SER A 202 -16.88 -1.22 -7.71
CA SER A 202 -17.83 -1.97 -8.55
C SER A 202 -19.29 -1.61 -8.26
N GLN A 203 -20.01 -1.15 -9.29
CA GLN A 203 -21.41 -0.69 -9.18
C GLN A 203 -21.61 0.53 -8.27
N GLY A 204 -20.53 1.18 -7.85
CA GLY A 204 -20.57 2.44 -7.11
C GLY A 204 -20.66 3.68 -8.01
N VAL A 205 -20.51 4.86 -7.41
CA VAL A 205 -20.56 6.14 -8.14
C VAL A 205 -19.33 6.37 -9.03
N THR A 206 -18.20 5.73 -8.70
CA THR A 206 -16.93 5.77 -9.42
C THR A 206 -16.06 4.58 -8.97
N ASN A 207 -14.99 4.27 -9.70
CA ASN A 207 -13.99 3.27 -9.30
C ASN A 207 -12.77 3.89 -8.61
N PHE A 208 -12.69 5.19 -8.54
CA PHE A 208 -11.57 5.97 -8.03
C PHE A 208 -12.06 7.05 -7.08
N CYS A 209 -11.32 7.29 -6.00
CA CYS A 209 -11.51 8.44 -5.13
C CYS A 209 -10.15 9.07 -4.83
N GLY A 210 -10.00 10.36 -5.15
CA GLY A 210 -8.78 11.12 -4.92
C GLY A 210 -8.69 11.66 -3.50
N THR A 211 -7.49 12.05 -3.10
CA THR A 211 -7.19 12.72 -1.83
C THR A 211 -6.29 13.93 -2.06
N GLN A 212 -5.83 14.56 -0.98
CA GLN A 212 -4.82 15.62 -1.02
C GLN A 212 -3.42 15.03 -1.08
N ASP A 213 -2.47 15.76 -1.66
CA ASP A 213 -1.06 15.38 -1.66
C ASP A 213 -0.44 15.65 -0.29
N TYR A 214 -0.04 14.57 0.38
CA TYR A 214 0.68 14.59 1.65
C TYR A 214 2.08 13.95 1.51
N ASN A 215 2.53 13.68 0.27
CA ASN A 215 3.86 13.12 0.03
C ASN A 215 4.96 14.05 0.53
N SER A 216 6.12 13.45 0.79
CA SER A 216 7.38 14.19 0.83
C SER A 216 7.75 14.66 -0.58
N PRO A 217 8.61 15.68 -0.72
CA PRO A 217 9.14 16.10 -2.01
C PRO A 217 9.77 14.94 -2.78
N ASP A 218 9.77 15.01 -4.11
CA ASP A 218 10.40 14.01 -4.97
C ASP A 218 11.84 13.71 -4.54
N GLY A 219 12.18 12.41 -4.53
CA GLY A 219 13.48 11.92 -4.10
C GLY A 219 13.63 11.75 -2.58
N GLU A 220 12.66 12.17 -1.79
CA GLU A 220 12.61 11.94 -0.35
C GLU A 220 11.71 10.76 0.01
N TRP A 221 11.93 10.18 1.20
CA TRP A 221 11.11 9.09 1.70
C TRP A 221 9.76 9.59 2.23
N THR A 222 8.67 9.05 1.70
CA THR A 222 7.31 9.24 2.19
C THR A 222 6.94 8.06 3.09
N THR A 223 6.41 8.31 4.28
CA THR A 223 5.88 7.27 5.17
C THR A 223 4.43 7.00 4.84
N LEU A 224 4.11 5.72 4.61
CA LEU A 224 2.75 5.24 4.41
C LEU A 224 2.36 4.32 5.57
N GLU A 225 1.13 4.48 6.06
CA GLU A 225 0.55 3.57 7.03
C GLU A 225 -0.84 3.13 6.56
N LEU A 226 -1.10 1.85 6.67
CA LEU A 226 -2.38 1.24 6.35
C LEU A 226 -2.91 0.55 7.61
N ILE A 227 -4.04 1.01 8.10
CA ILE A 227 -4.73 0.39 9.24
C ILE A 227 -5.97 -0.32 8.69
N CYS A 228 -6.11 -1.61 9.00
CA CYS A 228 -7.27 -2.42 8.62
C CYS A 228 -7.87 -3.07 9.86
N TYR A 229 -9.17 -2.86 10.10
CA TYR A 229 -9.87 -3.50 11.20
C TYR A 229 -11.36 -3.71 10.86
N GLU A 230 -11.84 -4.96 10.99
CA GLU A 230 -13.25 -5.37 10.85
C GLU A 230 -13.99 -4.75 9.65
N GLY A 231 -13.35 -4.75 8.49
CA GLY A 231 -13.93 -4.22 7.24
C GLY A 231 -13.86 -2.71 7.08
N SER A 232 -13.04 -2.05 7.90
CA SER A 232 -12.66 -0.64 7.76
C SER A 232 -11.17 -0.52 7.49
N SER A 233 -10.75 0.51 6.78
CA SER A 233 -9.34 0.84 6.57
C SER A 233 -9.08 2.34 6.55
N LEU A 234 -7.83 2.70 6.86
CA LEU A 234 -7.30 4.06 6.78
C LEU A 234 -6.05 4.06 5.92
N HIS A 235 -6.02 4.96 4.97
CA HIS A 235 -4.81 5.34 4.25
C HIS A 235 -4.20 6.57 4.94
N ILE A 236 -2.97 6.45 5.41
CA ILE A 236 -2.26 7.52 6.13
C ILE A 236 -0.95 7.79 5.41
N VAL A 237 -0.69 9.06 5.08
CA VAL A 237 0.51 9.51 4.40
C VAL A 237 1.19 10.57 5.27
N ASN A 238 2.44 10.32 5.67
CA ASN A 238 3.21 11.21 6.54
C ASN A 238 2.43 11.63 7.81
N GLY A 239 1.71 10.66 8.43
CA GLY A 239 0.91 10.87 9.64
C GLY A 239 -0.39 11.64 9.42
N LYS A 240 -0.79 11.91 8.16
CA LYS A 240 -2.09 12.52 7.82
C LYS A 240 -3.03 11.46 7.28
N VAL A 241 -4.25 11.39 7.83
CA VAL A 241 -5.29 10.52 7.28
C VAL A 241 -5.69 11.07 5.92
N ALA A 242 -5.28 10.35 4.88
CA ALA A 242 -5.59 10.68 3.49
C ALA A 242 -6.99 10.19 3.11
N MET A 243 -7.41 9.04 3.64
CA MET A 243 -8.73 8.47 3.35
C MET A 243 -9.17 7.48 4.43
N ALA A 244 -10.45 7.51 4.75
CA ALA A 244 -11.12 6.50 5.57
C ALA A 244 -12.14 5.73 4.70
N LEU A 245 -12.09 4.41 4.80
CA LEU A 245 -12.93 3.49 4.05
C LEU A 245 -13.63 2.54 5.03
N ARG A 246 -14.90 2.23 4.78
CA ARG A 246 -15.64 1.22 5.54
C ARG A 246 -16.40 0.27 4.63
N ASN A 247 -16.96 -0.78 5.22
CA ASN A 247 -17.77 -1.76 4.51
C ASN A 247 -17.02 -2.35 3.30
N LEU A 248 -15.76 -2.75 3.53
CA LEU A 248 -14.87 -3.34 2.54
C LEU A 248 -15.45 -4.67 2.02
N ARG A 249 -15.74 -4.75 0.73
CA ARG A 249 -16.42 -5.90 0.10
C ARG A 249 -16.08 -6.03 -1.38
N HIS A 250 -16.54 -7.08 -1.99
CA HIS A 250 -16.48 -7.26 -3.44
C HIS A 250 -17.79 -7.80 -3.99
N SER A 251 -18.05 -7.54 -5.26
CA SER A 251 -19.18 -8.13 -5.98
C SER A 251 -18.95 -9.59 -6.27
N SER A 252 -19.96 -10.41 -6.08
CA SER A 252 -20.01 -11.82 -6.49
C SER A 252 -21.34 -12.14 -7.16
N GLU A 253 -21.48 -13.34 -7.72
CA GLU A 253 -22.75 -13.84 -8.28
C GLU A 253 -23.87 -13.96 -7.23
N GLN A 254 -23.48 -14.13 -5.96
CA GLN A 254 -24.41 -14.25 -4.82
C GLN A 254 -24.70 -12.93 -4.14
N GLY A 255 -24.20 -11.81 -4.68
CA GLY A 255 -24.26 -10.48 -4.08
C GLY A 255 -22.92 -10.03 -3.51
N ASP A 256 -22.95 -8.98 -2.71
CA ASP A 256 -21.73 -8.45 -2.10
C ASP A 256 -21.22 -9.33 -0.96
N MET A 257 -19.94 -9.63 -1.01
CA MET A 257 -19.25 -10.45 0.00
C MET A 257 -18.17 -9.60 0.71
N PRO A 258 -18.04 -9.71 2.04
CA PRO A 258 -16.97 -9.02 2.76
C PRO A 258 -15.59 -9.36 2.18
N LEU A 259 -14.70 -8.36 2.10
CA LEU A 259 -13.31 -8.52 1.71
C LEU A 259 -12.43 -7.87 2.79
N VAL A 260 -12.24 -8.60 3.88
CA VAL A 260 -11.65 -8.09 5.13
C VAL A 260 -10.33 -8.76 5.49
N GLU A 261 -9.86 -9.65 4.60
CA GLU A 261 -8.63 -10.41 4.76
C GLU A 261 -8.04 -10.70 3.38
N GLY A 262 -6.73 -10.76 3.27
CA GLY A 262 -6.03 -11.15 2.05
C GLY A 262 -4.56 -10.77 2.07
N LYS A 263 -3.92 -10.99 0.94
CA LYS A 263 -2.49 -10.71 0.74
C LYS A 263 -2.23 -9.22 0.50
N LEU A 264 -0.98 -8.84 0.66
CA LEU A 264 -0.44 -7.54 0.26
C LEU A 264 0.26 -7.68 -1.10
N GLN A 265 0.20 -6.63 -1.92
CA GLN A 265 1.01 -6.54 -3.14
C GLN A 265 1.68 -5.16 -3.20
N LEU A 266 2.92 -5.11 -3.71
CA LEU A 266 3.61 -3.87 -4.08
C LEU A 266 3.89 -3.92 -5.58
N GLN A 267 3.41 -2.90 -6.28
CA GLN A 267 3.36 -2.90 -7.76
C GLN A 267 4.69 -2.51 -8.42
N SER A 268 4.92 -3.12 -9.58
CA SER A 268 5.79 -2.65 -10.64
C SER A 268 4.91 -2.12 -11.77
N GLU A 269 4.92 -0.81 -12.01
CA GLU A 269 4.02 -0.14 -12.95
C GLU A 269 4.75 0.93 -13.79
N ALA A 270 5.68 0.50 -14.63
CA ALA A 270 6.45 1.33 -15.55
C ALA A 270 7.24 2.48 -14.88
N GLY A 271 7.42 2.45 -13.58
CA GLY A 271 8.16 3.43 -12.79
C GLY A 271 9.15 2.78 -11.83
N GLU A 272 10.28 3.44 -11.60
CA GLU A 272 11.26 3.00 -10.59
C GLU A 272 10.81 3.45 -9.21
N VAL A 273 10.73 2.51 -8.27
CA VAL A 273 10.30 2.77 -6.90
C VAL A 273 11.10 1.95 -5.89
N PHE A 274 11.30 2.52 -4.73
CA PHE A 274 12.01 1.91 -3.59
C PHE A 274 11.09 1.83 -2.38
N TYR A 275 11.11 0.70 -1.67
CA TYR A 275 10.38 0.48 -0.43
C TYR A 275 11.31 0.02 0.67
N LYS A 276 11.15 0.55 1.89
CA LYS A 276 11.87 0.09 3.08
C LYS A 276 11.02 0.14 4.34
N GLY A 277 11.50 -0.53 5.40
CA GLY A 277 10.82 -0.50 6.70
C GLY A 277 9.40 -1.06 6.61
N ILE A 278 9.18 -2.11 5.80
CA ILE A 278 7.89 -2.76 5.67
C ILE A 278 7.65 -3.59 6.92
N GLU A 279 6.80 -3.12 7.81
CA GLU A 279 6.52 -3.73 9.10
C GLU A 279 5.01 -3.82 9.35
N ILE A 280 4.59 -4.91 9.95
CA ILE A 280 3.18 -5.17 10.27
C ILE A 280 3.03 -5.57 11.72
N ARG A 281 1.90 -5.18 12.33
CA ARG A 281 1.48 -5.69 13.64
C ARG A 281 -0.01 -6.01 13.64
N PRO A 282 -0.46 -7.04 14.35
CA PRO A 282 -1.88 -7.32 14.52
C PRO A 282 -2.55 -6.24 15.38
N LEU A 283 -3.86 -6.06 15.16
CA LEU A 283 -4.71 -5.17 15.95
C LEU A 283 -5.83 -5.96 16.62
N GLU A 284 -6.07 -5.67 17.88
CA GLU A 284 -7.22 -6.18 18.65
C GLU A 284 -8.44 -5.26 18.54
N GLN A 285 -8.21 -3.98 18.20
CA GLN A 285 -9.25 -2.98 18.00
C GLN A 285 -8.74 -1.86 17.07
N MET A 286 -9.66 -1.08 16.52
CA MET A 286 -9.30 0.17 15.84
C MET A 286 -8.71 1.13 16.87
N PRO A 287 -7.54 1.76 16.62
CA PRO A 287 -6.97 2.74 17.55
C PRO A 287 -7.93 3.91 17.80
N GLU A 288 -8.07 4.32 19.06
CA GLU A 288 -9.08 5.30 19.50
C GLU A 288 -8.98 6.63 18.74
N GLU A 289 -7.76 7.07 18.45
CA GLU A 289 -7.49 8.32 17.71
C GLU A 289 -8.05 8.36 16.29
N TYR A 290 -8.49 7.22 15.75
CA TYR A 290 -9.03 7.13 14.38
C TYR A 290 -10.53 6.83 14.34
N LEU A 291 -11.21 6.62 15.48
CA LEU A 291 -12.63 6.28 15.49
C LEU A 291 -13.50 7.37 14.89
N GLU A 292 -13.13 8.64 15.09
CA GLU A 292 -13.86 9.80 14.56
C GLU A 292 -14.03 9.79 13.03
N TYR A 293 -13.09 9.17 12.29
CA TYR A 293 -13.14 9.11 10.83
C TYR A 293 -14.26 8.19 10.30
N PHE A 294 -14.86 7.38 11.16
CA PHE A 294 -15.91 6.40 10.80
C PHE A 294 -17.30 6.76 11.32
N GLU A 295 -17.43 7.85 12.05
CA GLU A 295 -18.69 8.37 12.57
C GLU A 295 -19.62 8.96 11.50
#